data_ca323294bb4d090e6a99ba9ab99ea680
#
_entry.id   ca323294bb4d090e6a99ba9ab99ea680
#
_cell.length_a   1.000
_cell.length_b   1.000
_cell.length_c   1.000
_cell.angle_alpha   90.00
_cell.angle_beta   90.00
_cell.angle_gamma   90.00
#
_symmetry.space_group_name_H-M   'P 1'
#
loop_
_entity.id
_entity.type
_entity.pdbx_description
1 polymer ?
#
loop_
_entity_poly.entity_id
_entity_poly.type
_entity_poly.pdbx_seq_one_letter_code
_entity_poly.pdbx_strand_id
1 'polypeptide(L)'
;MLRVSRSGYYKWRIAEPSQRETRKEQLTERITWHFYDSDETYGSPRIHNELVKEGWSISERTVGLIMREQGLRSCMARKFRVTTTDSHHDMPVAPNILQQDFTATKPNEKWVADITYIPCRQGKLYLASILDLYTKQIVGWKLSDRMTCDLVMDALKQAYLAKKPGKGLIHHSDRGSQYASKEYRNQLMEYGMKPSMSRKGNCYDNACIEAFHSILKRELIYSKPKFKTKQEAQQRLYRYLEFFYNRKRSNSTIGYLSPVRFEQLYYERVA
;
A
#
# COMPACT_ATOMS: atom_id res chain seq x y z
N MET A 1 -39.30 -6.77 38.21
CA MET A 1 -39.49 -5.34 38.59
C MET A 1 -38.12 -4.77 38.96
N LEU A 2 -37.65 -3.72 38.28
CA LEU A 2 -36.42 -3.00 38.64
C LEU A 2 -36.68 -2.21 39.92
N ARG A 3 -35.93 -2.49 41.02
CA ARG A 3 -36.04 -1.76 42.30
C ARG A 3 -35.32 -0.41 42.22
N VAL A 4 -35.87 0.53 41.44
CA VAL A 4 -35.34 1.89 41.28
C VAL A 4 -36.29 2.88 41.90
N SER A 5 -35.81 3.85 42.68
CA SER A 5 -36.63 4.91 43.23
C SER A 5 -37.15 5.84 42.14
N ARG A 6 -38.38 6.36 42.29
CA ARG A 6 -38.95 7.33 41.32
C ARG A 6 -38.03 8.55 41.12
N SER A 7 -37.52 9.11 42.20
CA SER A 7 -36.60 10.25 42.15
C SER A 7 -35.30 9.92 41.40
N GLY A 8 -34.71 8.72 41.61
CA GLY A 8 -33.54 8.25 40.88
C GLY A 8 -33.81 8.12 39.41
N TYR A 9 -34.98 7.58 39.00
CA TYR A 9 -35.37 7.48 37.60
C TYR A 9 -35.50 8.85 36.92
N TYR A 10 -36.20 9.80 37.53
CA TYR A 10 -36.37 11.13 36.95
C TYR A 10 -35.03 11.89 36.88
N LYS A 11 -34.21 11.82 37.93
CA LYS A 11 -32.87 12.41 37.92
C LYS A 11 -31.99 11.84 36.79
N TRP A 12 -32.00 10.53 36.59
CA TRP A 12 -31.28 9.88 35.48
C TRP A 12 -31.83 10.30 34.11
N ARG A 13 -33.18 10.39 33.98
CA ARG A 13 -33.84 10.75 32.71
C ARG A 13 -33.52 12.18 32.24
N ILE A 14 -33.33 13.12 33.15
CA ILE A 14 -33.02 14.54 32.84
C ILE A 14 -31.52 14.88 33.00
N ALA A 15 -30.70 13.90 33.40
CA ALA A 15 -29.26 14.12 33.55
C ALA A 15 -28.62 14.43 32.20
N GLU A 16 -27.82 15.46 32.16
CA GLU A 16 -26.96 15.72 31.02
C GLU A 16 -25.89 14.59 30.87
N PRO A 17 -25.42 14.32 29.67
CA PRO A 17 -24.36 13.33 29.45
C PRO A 17 -23.15 13.63 30.34
N SER A 18 -22.62 12.62 30.99
CA SER A 18 -21.40 12.77 31.77
C SER A 18 -20.21 13.11 30.86
N GLN A 19 -19.17 13.72 31.40
CA GLN A 19 -17.92 14.01 30.64
C GLN A 19 -17.36 12.75 29.98
N ARG A 20 -17.53 11.58 30.59
CA ARG A 20 -17.11 10.30 30.02
C ARG A 20 -17.95 9.91 28.81
N GLU A 21 -19.24 10.11 28.83
CA GLU A 21 -20.17 9.85 27.73
C GLU A 21 -19.90 10.80 26.57
N THR A 22 -19.82 12.10 26.82
CA THR A 22 -19.48 13.11 25.82
C THR A 22 -18.12 12.80 25.14
N ARG A 23 -17.10 12.45 25.93
CA ARG A 23 -15.82 12.04 25.39
C ARG A 23 -15.90 10.77 24.54
N LYS A 24 -16.71 9.78 24.97
CA LYS A 24 -16.92 8.54 24.18
C LYS A 24 -17.61 8.83 22.85
N GLU A 25 -18.61 9.72 22.84
CA GLU A 25 -19.29 10.14 21.61
C GLU A 25 -18.32 10.81 20.63
N GLN A 26 -17.54 11.78 21.09
CA GLN A 26 -16.51 12.44 20.26
C GLN A 26 -15.49 11.44 19.70
N LEU A 27 -15.01 10.52 20.51
CA LEU A 27 -14.11 9.46 20.08
C LEU A 27 -14.75 8.54 19.05
N THR A 28 -16.02 8.18 19.24
CA THR A 28 -16.78 7.34 18.31
C THR A 28 -16.93 8.02 16.95
N GLU A 29 -17.25 9.31 16.95
CA GLU A 29 -17.32 10.11 15.73
C GLU A 29 -15.96 10.15 14.99
N ARG A 30 -14.87 10.45 15.70
CA ARG A 30 -13.53 10.51 15.10
C ARG A 30 -13.06 9.13 14.57
N ILE A 31 -13.30 8.06 15.31
CA ILE A 31 -12.98 6.68 14.89
C ILE A 31 -13.77 6.33 13.62
N THR A 32 -15.04 6.65 13.59
CA THR A 32 -15.93 6.40 12.44
C THR A 32 -15.46 7.21 11.23
N TRP A 33 -15.10 8.47 11.44
CA TRP A 33 -14.56 9.33 10.38
C TRP A 33 -13.27 8.74 9.77
N HIS A 34 -12.27 8.38 10.59
CA HIS A 34 -11.01 7.79 10.09
C HIS A 34 -11.23 6.46 9.37
N PHE A 35 -12.20 5.66 9.83
CA PHE A 35 -12.54 4.41 9.19
C PHE A 35 -13.05 4.61 7.76
N TYR A 36 -14.02 5.50 7.56
CA TYR A 36 -14.57 5.78 6.23
C TYR A 36 -13.62 6.63 5.37
N ASP A 37 -12.91 7.58 5.95
CA ASP A 37 -11.92 8.41 5.27
C ASP A 37 -10.75 7.59 4.70
N SER A 38 -10.44 6.45 5.32
CA SER A 38 -9.49 5.45 4.80
C SER A 38 -10.10 4.43 3.83
N ASP A 39 -11.34 4.62 3.38
CA ASP A 39 -12.10 3.66 2.55
C ASP A 39 -12.18 2.26 3.19
N GLU A 40 -12.45 2.22 4.51
CA GLU A 40 -12.59 1.01 5.34
C GLU A 40 -11.30 0.16 5.44
N THR A 41 -10.15 0.72 5.08
CA THR A 41 -8.88 -0.01 5.11
C THR A 41 -8.21 0.00 6.48
N TYR A 42 -8.51 1.00 7.33
CA TYR A 42 -7.86 1.13 8.63
C TYR A 42 -8.54 0.26 9.70
N GLY A 43 -7.72 -0.50 10.43
CA GLY A 43 -8.09 -1.16 11.68
C GLY A 43 -7.63 -0.35 12.90
N SER A 44 -7.88 -0.89 14.10
CA SER A 44 -7.56 -0.21 15.37
C SER A 44 -6.12 0.32 15.48
N PRO A 45 -5.06 -0.36 15.00
CA PRO A 45 -3.70 0.19 15.13
C PRO A 45 -3.49 1.49 14.36
N ARG A 46 -4.02 1.57 13.13
CA ARG A 46 -3.88 2.78 12.30
C ARG A 46 -4.76 3.91 12.80
N ILE A 47 -6.02 3.63 13.13
CA ILE A 47 -6.96 4.63 13.68
C ILE A 47 -6.42 5.17 15.00
N HIS A 48 -5.89 4.32 15.89
CA HIS A 48 -5.22 4.74 17.11
C HIS A 48 -4.11 5.74 16.83
N ASN A 49 -3.26 5.44 15.84
CA ASN A 49 -2.13 6.30 15.48
C ASN A 49 -2.59 7.67 14.95
N GLU A 50 -3.65 7.72 14.14
CA GLU A 50 -4.22 8.99 13.67
C GLU A 50 -4.82 9.81 14.84
N LEU A 51 -5.53 9.16 15.76
CA LEU A 51 -6.05 9.82 16.96
C LEU A 51 -4.94 10.39 17.86
N VAL A 52 -3.83 9.66 18.03
CA VAL A 52 -2.67 10.17 18.78
C VAL A 52 -2.05 11.39 18.10
N LYS A 53 -1.96 11.43 16.78
CA LYS A 53 -1.51 12.62 16.03
C LYS A 53 -2.45 13.82 16.21
N GLU A 54 -3.74 13.60 16.41
CA GLU A 54 -4.73 14.62 16.73
C GLU A 54 -4.70 15.06 18.21
N GLY A 55 -3.84 14.46 19.05
CA GLY A 55 -3.70 14.80 20.47
C GLY A 55 -4.58 13.98 21.41
N TRP A 56 -5.28 12.95 20.93
CA TRP A 56 -6.07 12.09 21.80
C TRP A 56 -5.20 11.14 22.63
N SER A 57 -5.41 11.16 23.94
CA SER A 57 -4.85 10.16 24.87
C SER A 57 -5.83 8.97 24.98
N ILE A 58 -5.56 7.90 24.25
CA ILE A 58 -6.40 6.69 24.16
C ILE A 58 -5.53 5.46 23.90
N SER A 59 -5.97 4.28 24.34
CA SER A 59 -5.30 3.01 24.01
C SER A 59 -5.84 2.40 22.71
N GLU A 60 -5.00 1.66 21.97
CA GLU A 60 -5.43 0.88 20.81
C GLU A 60 -6.57 -0.09 21.14
N ARG A 61 -6.53 -0.70 22.35
CA ARG A 61 -7.59 -1.59 22.83
C ARG A 61 -8.94 -0.87 22.90
N THR A 62 -8.98 0.36 23.42
CA THR A 62 -10.22 1.16 23.49
C THR A 62 -10.74 1.49 22.10
N VAL A 63 -9.87 1.86 21.15
CA VAL A 63 -10.26 2.05 19.76
C VAL A 63 -10.88 0.77 19.19
N GLY A 64 -10.26 -0.38 19.40
CA GLY A 64 -10.76 -1.67 18.94
C GLY A 64 -12.12 -2.05 19.56
N LEU A 65 -12.39 -1.69 20.83
CA LEU A 65 -13.68 -1.89 21.46
C LEU A 65 -14.77 -1.01 20.84
N ILE A 66 -14.50 0.28 20.66
CA ILE A 66 -15.44 1.22 20.01
C ILE A 66 -15.73 0.78 18.57
N MET A 67 -14.71 0.41 17.78
CA MET A 67 -14.91 -0.13 16.44
C MET A 67 -15.85 -1.34 16.44
N ARG A 68 -15.68 -2.25 17.40
CA ARG A 68 -16.53 -3.44 17.53
C ARG A 68 -17.96 -3.07 17.89
N GLU A 69 -18.16 -2.14 18.83
CA GLU A 69 -19.48 -1.63 19.24
C GLU A 69 -20.21 -0.98 18.04
N GLN A 70 -19.48 -0.29 17.18
CA GLN A 70 -20.01 0.35 15.97
C GLN A 70 -20.09 -0.59 14.75
N GLY A 71 -19.71 -1.87 14.89
CA GLY A 71 -19.69 -2.81 13.76
C GLY A 71 -18.63 -2.53 12.70
N LEU A 72 -17.64 -1.68 12.98
CA LEU A 72 -16.59 -1.28 12.04
C LEU A 72 -15.53 -2.38 11.92
N ARG A 73 -15.38 -2.94 10.72
CA ARG A 73 -14.40 -4.01 10.45
C ARG A 73 -13.59 -3.73 9.20
N SER A 74 -12.28 -3.55 9.35
CA SER A 74 -11.37 -3.32 8.24
C SER A 74 -11.44 -4.43 7.19
N CYS A 75 -11.43 -4.05 5.91
CA CYS A 75 -11.38 -4.96 4.77
C CYS A 75 -10.12 -5.85 4.76
N MET A 76 -9.05 -5.43 5.44
CA MET A 76 -7.79 -6.17 5.56
C MET A 76 -7.89 -7.45 6.41
N ALA A 77 -8.96 -7.63 7.17
CA ALA A 77 -9.19 -8.82 8.00
C ALA A 77 -9.50 -10.10 7.20
N ARG A 78 -9.76 -10.01 5.89
CA ARG A 78 -10.05 -11.16 5.03
C ARG A 78 -8.75 -11.79 4.52
N LYS A 79 -8.59 -13.13 4.69
CA LYS A 79 -7.46 -13.89 4.13
C LYS A 79 -7.69 -14.15 2.64
N PHE A 80 -6.64 -14.01 1.83
CA PHE A 80 -6.67 -14.33 0.41
C PHE A 80 -5.35 -14.97 -0.05
N ARG A 81 -5.40 -15.96 -0.96
CA ARG A 81 -4.22 -16.58 -1.60
C ARG A 81 -4.27 -16.38 -3.11
N VAL A 82 -3.15 -16.00 -3.71
CA VAL A 82 -2.95 -15.97 -5.17
C VAL A 82 -1.60 -16.58 -5.50
N THR A 83 -1.54 -17.37 -6.58
CA THR A 83 -0.31 -17.92 -7.13
C THR A 83 -0.23 -17.54 -8.60
N THR A 84 0.86 -16.91 -9.04
CA THR A 84 1.13 -16.67 -10.47
C THR A 84 2.58 -16.27 -10.68
N THR A 85 3.38 -17.07 -11.41
CA THR A 85 4.47 -16.56 -12.27
C THR A 85 4.92 -17.69 -13.21
N ASP A 86 5.04 -17.42 -14.51
CA ASP A 86 5.68 -18.31 -15.48
C ASP A 86 7.05 -17.74 -15.83
N SER A 87 8.12 -18.50 -15.52
CA SER A 87 9.52 -18.09 -15.69
C SER A 87 10.29 -18.99 -16.68
N HIS A 88 9.60 -19.62 -17.63
CA HIS A 88 10.23 -20.50 -18.62
C HIS A 88 10.62 -19.72 -19.89
N HIS A 89 11.85 -19.23 -19.95
CA HIS A 89 12.44 -18.64 -21.16
C HIS A 89 13.98 -18.75 -21.12
N ASP A 90 14.62 -18.72 -22.29
CA ASP A 90 16.09 -18.83 -22.49
C ASP A 90 16.82 -17.48 -22.56
N MET A 91 16.17 -16.38 -22.14
CA MET A 91 16.81 -15.05 -22.17
C MET A 91 17.86 -14.91 -21.06
N PRO A 92 18.92 -14.09 -21.28
CA PRO A 92 19.94 -13.83 -20.27
C PRO A 92 19.35 -13.22 -19.00
N VAL A 93 19.71 -13.80 -17.85
CA VAL A 93 19.24 -13.40 -16.52
C VAL A 93 20.36 -12.67 -15.78
N ALA A 94 20.06 -11.51 -15.20
CA ALA A 94 21.02 -10.79 -14.36
C ALA A 94 21.26 -11.55 -13.03
N PRO A 95 22.46 -11.42 -12.42
CA PRO A 95 22.74 -12.01 -11.11
C PRO A 95 21.80 -11.40 -10.03
N ASN A 96 21.48 -12.19 -9.03
CA ASN A 96 20.74 -11.69 -7.87
C ASN A 96 21.66 -10.87 -6.95
N ILE A 97 21.74 -9.56 -7.19
CA ILE A 97 22.53 -8.64 -6.37
C ILE A 97 21.80 -8.29 -5.07
N LEU A 98 20.46 -8.27 -5.10
CA LEU A 98 19.63 -7.92 -3.93
C LEU A 98 19.76 -8.94 -2.79
N GLN A 99 19.85 -10.25 -3.11
CA GLN A 99 20.05 -11.35 -2.14
C GLN A 99 19.09 -11.31 -0.94
N GLN A 100 17.83 -10.89 -1.15
CA GLN A 100 16.82 -10.70 -0.10
C GLN A 100 17.18 -9.62 0.94
N ASP A 101 18.20 -8.80 0.69
CA ASP A 101 18.47 -7.63 1.51
C ASP A 101 17.58 -6.46 1.07
N PHE A 102 16.39 -6.40 1.68
CA PHE A 102 15.40 -5.37 1.44
C PHE A 102 15.61 -4.10 2.28
N THR A 103 16.73 -4.02 3.00
CA THR A 103 17.09 -2.79 3.73
C THR A 103 17.64 -1.77 2.75
N ALA A 104 17.29 -0.51 2.95
CA ALA A 104 17.85 0.62 2.22
C ALA A 104 18.06 1.78 3.20
N THR A 105 19.09 2.58 2.98
CA THR A 105 19.49 3.66 3.88
C THR A 105 19.01 5.04 3.40
N LYS A 106 18.65 5.14 2.13
CA LYS A 106 18.21 6.38 1.48
C LYS A 106 17.21 6.12 0.36
N PRO A 107 16.42 7.13 -0.04
CA PRO A 107 15.57 7.05 -1.23
C PRO A 107 16.39 6.73 -2.49
N ASN A 108 15.79 5.98 -3.41
CA ASN A 108 16.40 5.66 -4.70
C ASN A 108 17.71 4.86 -4.62
N GLU A 109 17.88 4.06 -3.58
CA GLU A 109 19.00 3.13 -3.45
C GLU A 109 18.69 1.77 -4.08
N LYS A 110 17.50 1.24 -3.80
CA LYS A 110 17.01 -0.05 -4.29
C LYS A 110 15.55 0.05 -4.70
N TRP A 111 15.26 -0.30 -5.93
CA TRP A 111 13.91 -0.44 -6.45
C TRP A 111 13.59 -1.90 -6.75
N VAL A 112 12.37 -2.32 -6.45
CA VAL A 112 11.85 -3.64 -6.82
C VAL A 112 10.66 -3.50 -7.76
N ALA A 113 10.61 -4.33 -8.79
CA ALA A 113 9.60 -4.26 -9.85
C ALA A 113 8.92 -5.61 -10.05
N ASP A 114 7.64 -5.58 -10.35
CA ASP A 114 6.84 -6.77 -10.66
C ASP A 114 5.57 -6.40 -11.43
N ILE A 115 4.98 -7.40 -12.12
CA ILE A 115 3.71 -7.29 -12.82
C ILE A 115 2.65 -8.06 -12.07
N THR A 116 1.50 -7.45 -11.83
CA THR A 116 0.33 -8.14 -11.31
C THR A 116 -0.86 -7.94 -12.22
N TYR A 117 -1.84 -8.86 -12.18
CA TYR A 117 -3.09 -8.69 -12.93
C TYR A 117 -4.20 -8.09 -12.07
N ILE A 118 -5.04 -7.29 -12.72
CA ILE A 118 -6.21 -6.62 -12.15
C ILE A 118 -7.45 -7.15 -12.86
N PRO A 119 -8.30 -7.94 -12.19
CA PRO A 119 -9.51 -8.48 -12.80
C PRO A 119 -10.57 -7.39 -12.96
N CYS A 120 -11.22 -7.33 -14.12
CA CYS A 120 -12.43 -6.55 -14.33
C CYS A 120 -13.47 -7.39 -15.10
N ARG A 121 -14.71 -6.91 -15.22
CA ARG A 121 -15.75 -7.65 -15.98
C ARG A 121 -15.43 -7.75 -17.47
N GLN A 122 -14.68 -6.80 -18.01
CA GLN A 122 -14.24 -6.78 -19.41
C GLN A 122 -12.92 -7.53 -19.65
N GLY A 123 -12.50 -8.43 -18.73
CA GLY A 123 -11.27 -9.21 -18.85
C GLY A 123 -10.23 -8.84 -17.80
N LYS A 124 -8.94 -8.83 -18.18
CA LYS A 124 -7.80 -8.54 -17.31
C LYS A 124 -7.10 -7.27 -17.74
N LEU A 125 -6.54 -6.55 -16.76
CA LEU A 125 -5.48 -5.57 -16.97
C LEU A 125 -4.22 -6.05 -16.27
N TYR A 126 -3.08 -5.63 -16.77
CA TYR A 126 -1.78 -5.89 -16.17
C TYR A 126 -1.22 -4.58 -15.60
N LEU A 127 -0.80 -4.61 -14.36
CA LEU A 127 -0.17 -3.52 -13.66
C LEU A 127 1.32 -3.83 -13.47
N ALA A 128 2.20 -3.13 -14.18
CA ALA A 128 3.60 -3.06 -13.80
C ALA A 128 3.77 -1.98 -12.74
N SER A 129 4.50 -2.26 -11.68
CA SER A 129 4.76 -1.32 -10.59
C SER A 129 6.20 -1.41 -10.11
N ILE A 130 6.76 -0.28 -9.67
CA ILE A 130 8.11 -0.14 -9.15
C ILE A 130 8.01 0.49 -7.76
N LEU A 131 8.54 -0.22 -6.76
CA LEU A 131 8.52 0.16 -5.35
C LEU A 131 9.94 0.56 -4.91
N ASP A 132 10.09 1.73 -4.32
CA ASP A 132 11.31 2.12 -3.62
C ASP A 132 11.36 1.45 -2.24
N LEU A 133 12.45 0.73 -1.96
CA LEU A 133 12.57 -0.06 -0.74
C LEU A 133 12.78 0.79 0.52
N TYR A 134 13.29 2.01 0.42
CA TYR A 134 13.44 2.90 1.56
C TYR A 134 12.13 3.58 1.92
N THR A 135 11.55 4.29 0.96
CA THR A 135 10.35 5.10 1.20
C THR A 135 9.05 4.30 1.21
N LYS A 136 9.07 3.08 0.69
CA LYS A 136 7.88 2.24 0.40
C LYS A 136 6.92 2.91 -0.60
N GLN A 137 7.40 3.88 -1.39
CA GLN A 137 6.62 4.58 -2.40
C GLN A 137 6.57 3.76 -3.70
N ILE A 138 5.42 3.75 -4.34
CA ILE A 138 5.32 3.35 -5.75
C ILE A 138 5.81 4.52 -6.59
N VAL A 139 7.01 4.39 -7.10
CA VAL A 139 7.72 5.45 -7.85
C VAL A 139 7.39 5.47 -9.33
N GLY A 140 6.93 4.34 -9.87
CA GLY A 140 6.47 4.22 -11.24
C GLY A 140 5.47 3.09 -11.38
N TRP A 141 4.50 3.26 -12.27
CA TRP A 141 3.51 2.23 -12.57
C TRP A 141 2.84 2.47 -13.94
N LYS A 142 2.40 1.38 -14.56
CA LYS A 142 1.66 1.44 -15.82
C LYS A 142 0.61 0.34 -15.87
N LEU A 143 -0.52 0.64 -16.51
CA LEU A 143 -1.58 -0.32 -16.82
C LEU A 143 -1.64 -0.58 -18.32
N SER A 144 -1.84 -1.85 -18.69
CA SER A 144 -2.10 -2.26 -20.07
C SER A 144 -3.05 -3.46 -20.08
N ASP A 145 -3.69 -3.71 -21.20
CA ASP A 145 -4.44 -4.94 -21.45
C ASP A 145 -3.54 -6.08 -21.97
N ARG A 146 -2.28 -5.78 -22.25
CA ARG A 146 -1.26 -6.75 -22.69
C ARG A 146 -0.04 -6.69 -21.78
N MET A 147 0.55 -7.86 -21.54
CA MET A 147 1.77 -8.00 -20.74
C MET A 147 3.00 -7.98 -21.66
N THR A 148 3.29 -6.81 -22.24
CA THR A 148 4.41 -6.58 -23.17
C THR A 148 5.61 -5.96 -22.49
N CYS A 149 6.75 -5.88 -23.20
CA CYS A 149 7.93 -5.15 -22.73
C CYS A 149 7.62 -3.66 -22.53
N ASP A 150 6.81 -3.05 -23.40
CA ASP A 150 6.41 -1.63 -23.29
C ASP A 150 5.76 -1.30 -21.95
N LEU A 151 4.99 -2.25 -21.38
CA LEU A 151 4.34 -2.07 -20.08
C LEU A 151 5.35 -1.77 -18.97
N VAL A 152 6.44 -2.55 -18.90
CA VAL A 152 7.48 -2.39 -17.88
C VAL A 152 8.40 -1.22 -18.20
N MET A 153 8.66 -0.97 -19.51
CA MET A 153 9.43 0.19 -19.98
C MET A 153 8.76 1.51 -19.61
N ASP A 154 7.46 1.64 -19.83
CA ASP A 154 6.70 2.84 -19.47
C ASP A 154 6.70 3.08 -17.95
N ALA A 155 6.55 2.02 -17.14
CA ALA A 155 6.65 2.13 -15.69
C ALA A 155 8.05 2.58 -15.24
N LEU A 156 9.11 2.04 -15.84
CA LEU A 156 10.50 2.42 -15.56
C LEU A 156 10.77 3.87 -15.96
N LYS A 157 10.34 4.28 -17.14
CA LYS A 157 10.49 5.65 -17.64
C LYS A 157 9.78 6.66 -16.73
N GLN A 158 8.56 6.35 -16.31
CA GLN A 158 7.82 7.19 -15.35
C GLN A 158 8.60 7.33 -14.03
N ALA A 159 9.09 6.23 -13.46
CA ALA A 159 9.87 6.24 -12.23
C ALA A 159 11.14 7.07 -12.36
N TYR A 160 11.90 6.88 -13.45
CA TYR A 160 13.13 7.60 -13.71
C TYR A 160 12.91 9.10 -13.84
N LEU A 161 11.92 9.52 -14.62
CA LEU A 161 11.60 10.94 -14.82
C LEU A 161 11.11 11.63 -13.53
N ALA A 162 10.33 10.90 -12.71
CA ALA A 162 9.80 11.43 -11.46
C ALA A 162 10.87 11.56 -10.36
N LYS A 163 11.79 10.60 -10.27
CA LYS A 163 12.75 10.51 -9.16
C LYS A 163 14.16 10.94 -9.51
N LYS A 164 14.54 10.88 -10.80
CA LYS A 164 15.89 11.20 -11.29
C LYS A 164 16.99 10.58 -10.41
N PRO A 165 16.98 9.26 -10.21
CA PRO A 165 17.91 8.60 -9.31
C PRO A 165 19.35 8.77 -9.79
N GLY A 166 20.28 8.83 -8.85
CA GLY A 166 21.71 8.79 -9.15
C GLY A 166 22.14 7.44 -9.74
N LYS A 167 23.34 7.40 -10.32
CA LYS A 167 23.92 6.15 -10.84
C LYS A 167 24.13 5.13 -9.72
N GLY A 168 23.97 3.85 -10.06
CA GLY A 168 24.23 2.73 -9.15
C GLY A 168 23.03 2.20 -8.39
N LEU A 169 21.82 2.78 -8.59
CA LEU A 169 20.57 2.23 -8.07
C LEU A 169 20.42 0.76 -8.47
N ILE A 170 20.12 -0.12 -7.51
CA ILE A 170 19.82 -1.53 -7.79
C ILE A 170 18.35 -1.63 -8.19
N HIS A 171 18.12 -2.09 -9.43
CA HIS A 171 16.78 -2.39 -9.93
C HIS A 171 16.57 -3.89 -9.95
N HIS A 172 15.74 -4.39 -9.05
CA HIS A 172 15.45 -5.83 -8.91
C HIS A 172 14.07 -6.17 -9.47
N SER A 173 13.97 -7.30 -10.16
CA SER A 173 12.72 -7.85 -10.68
C SER A 173 12.69 -9.37 -10.59
N ASP A 174 11.54 -9.97 -10.89
CA ASP A 174 11.47 -11.38 -11.20
C ASP A 174 12.16 -11.70 -12.53
N ARG A 175 12.11 -13.00 -12.96
CA ARG A 175 12.67 -13.45 -14.24
C ARG A 175 11.65 -13.39 -15.37
N GLY A 176 10.61 -12.57 -15.28
CA GLY A 176 9.66 -12.43 -16.39
C GLY A 176 10.36 -11.99 -17.69
N SER A 177 9.94 -12.53 -18.84
CA SER A 177 10.52 -12.25 -20.15
C SER A 177 10.57 -10.75 -20.47
N GLN A 178 9.64 -9.98 -19.93
CA GLN A 178 9.59 -8.52 -20.09
C GLN A 178 10.82 -7.84 -19.47
N TYR A 179 11.22 -8.25 -18.26
CA TYR A 179 12.38 -7.73 -17.55
C TYR A 179 13.71 -8.28 -18.09
N ALA A 180 13.70 -9.51 -18.65
CA ALA A 180 14.86 -10.14 -19.27
C ALA A 180 15.13 -9.64 -20.70
N SER A 181 14.22 -8.87 -21.30
CA SER A 181 14.34 -8.36 -22.65
C SER A 181 15.61 -7.50 -22.84
N LYS A 182 16.16 -7.49 -24.05
CA LYS A 182 17.35 -6.70 -24.39
C LYS A 182 17.06 -5.21 -24.22
N GLU A 183 15.89 -4.78 -24.64
CA GLU A 183 15.44 -3.39 -24.59
C GLU A 183 15.40 -2.89 -23.13
N TYR A 184 14.79 -3.66 -22.24
CA TYR A 184 14.70 -3.29 -20.82
C TYR A 184 16.06 -3.20 -20.14
N ARG A 185 16.94 -4.18 -20.41
CA ARG A 185 18.32 -4.19 -19.87
C ARG A 185 19.15 -3.02 -20.38
N ASN A 186 19.04 -2.69 -21.67
CA ASN A 186 19.72 -1.54 -22.25
C ASN A 186 19.26 -0.24 -21.60
N GLN A 187 17.94 -0.09 -21.36
CA GLN A 187 17.39 1.09 -20.69
C GLN A 187 17.88 1.24 -19.24
N LEU A 188 17.99 0.13 -18.50
CA LEU A 188 18.58 0.15 -17.14
C LEU A 188 20.05 0.63 -17.18
N MET A 189 20.85 0.14 -18.16
CA MET A 189 22.24 0.56 -18.32
C MET A 189 22.34 2.04 -18.70
N GLU A 190 21.50 2.53 -19.61
CA GLU A 190 21.42 3.95 -19.99
C GLU A 190 21.11 4.85 -18.78
N TYR A 191 20.21 4.40 -17.91
CA TYR A 191 19.89 5.09 -16.67
C TYR A 191 20.94 4.92 -15.56
N GLY A 192 22.02 4.16 -15.82
CA GLY A 192 23.08 3.89 -14.85
C GLY A 192 22.65 3.01 -13.69
N MET A 193 21.58 2.23 -13.86
CA MET A 193 21.07 1.30 -12.87
C MET A 193 21.78 -0.06 -12.95
N LYS A 194 21.86 -0.75 -11.81
CA LYS A 194 22.38 -2.11 -11.69
C LYS A 194 21.23 -3.12 -11.75
N PRO A 195 21.09 -3.91 -12.84
CA PRO A 195 20.05 -4.92 -12.93
C PRO A 195 20.31 -6.05 -11.93
N SER A 196 19.24 -6.50 -11.27
CA SER A 196 19.22 -7.64 -10.36
C SER A 196 17.95 -8.46 -10.62
N MET A 197 18.05 -9.79 -10.64
CA MET A 197 16.88 -10.64 -10.87
C MET A 197 16.79 -11.76 -9.82
N SER A 198 15.57 -12.13 -9.47
CA SER A 198 15.27 -13.23 -8.55
C SER A 198 15.89 -14.55 -8.99
N ARG A 199 16.19 -15.46 -8.08
CA ARG A 199 16.54 -16.84 -8.39
C ARG A 199 15.34 -17.58 -8.97
N LYS A 200 15.59 -18.61 -9.79
CA LYS A 200 14.52 -19.41 -10.39
C LYS A 200 13.67 -20.09 -9.30
N GLY A 201 12.37 -19.86 -9.34
CA GLY A 201 11.40 -20.47 -8.42
C GLY A 201 11.45 -19.94 -6.99
N ASN A 202 12.20 -18.88 -6.70
CA ASN A 202 12.26 -18.29 -5.36
C ASN A 202 11.44 -17.01 -5.28
N CYS A 203 10.19 -17.14 -4.78
CA CYS A 203 9.29 -16.00 -4.59
C CYS A 203 9.76 -15.04 -3.48
N TYR A 204 10.57 -15.50 -2.53
CA TYR A 204 11.07 -14.64 -1.45
C TYR A 204 12.03 -13.56 -1.94
N ASP A 205 12.66 -13.74 -3.12
CA ASP A 205 13.59 -12.75 -3.66
C ASP A 205 12.89 -11.44 -4.06
N ASN A 206 11.55 -11.45 -4.28
CA ASN A 206 10.75 -10.27 -4.64
C ASN A 206 9.61 -9.98 -3.64
N ALA A 207 9.73 -10.48 -2.40
CA ALA A 207 8.67 -10.46 -1.39
C ALA A 207 8.10 -9.07 -1.08
N CYS A 208 8.92 -8.00 -1.16
CA CYS A 208 8.47 -6.65 -0.83
C CYS A 208 7.40 -6.13 -1.79
N ILE A 209 7.57 -6.32 -3.10
CA ILE A 209 6.58 -5.86 -4.06
C ILE A 209 5.38 -6.80 -4.14
N GLU A 210 5.58 -8.11 -3.91
CA GLU A 210 4.48 -9.07 -3.75
C GLU A 210 3.58 -8.71 -2.56
N ALA A 211 4.18 -8.28 -1.44
CA ALA A 211 3.46 -7.77 -0.28
C ALA A 211 2.64 -6.52 -0.62
N PHE A 212 3.22 -5.59 -1.39
CA PHE A 212 2.48 -4.43 -1.90
C PHE A 212 1.29 -4.86 -2.78
N HIS A 213 1.50 -5.76 -3.73
CA HIS A 213 0.40 -6.26 -4.58
C HIS A 213 -0.69 -6.96 -3.76
N SER A 214 -0.32 -7.67 -2.71
CA SER A 214 -1.27 -8.28 -1.79
C SER A 214 -2.11 -7.22 -1.05
N ILE A 215 -1.48 -6.13 -0.61
CA ILE A 215 -2.16 -4.99 0.02
C ILE A 215 -3.12 -4.32 -0.98
N LEU A 216 -2.64 -3.96 -2.17
CA LEU A 216 -3.45 -3.38 -3.25
C LEU A 216 -4.69 -4.23 -3.54
N LYS A 217 -4.50 -5.53 -3.72
CA LYS A 217 -5.61 -6.45 -4.04
C LYS A 217 -6.63 -6.53 -2.90
N ARG A 218 -6.19 -6.58 -1.65
CA ARG A 218 -7.10 -6.60 -0.49
C ARG A 218 -7.85 -5.29 -0.30
N GLU A 219 -7.17 -4.16 -0.44
CA GLU A 219 -7.76 -2.85 -0.17
C GLU A 219 -8.66 -2.36 -1.32
N LEU A 220 -8.31 -2.65 -2.59
CA LEU A 220 -9.01 -2.08 -3.74
C LEU A 220 -9.83 -3.09 -4.55
N ILE A 221 -9.43 -4.36 -4.59
CA ILE A 221 -10.02 -5.32 -5.54
C ILE A 221 -10.96 -6.30 -4.85
N TYR A 222 -10.50 -6.97 -3.79
CA TYR A 222 -11.28 -8.06 -3.20
C TYR A 222 -12.28 -7.60 -2.14
N SER A 223 -12.10 -6.41 -1.58
CA SER A 223 -13.02 -5.79 -0.63
C SER A 223 -14.21 -5.09 -1.30
N LYS A 224 -14.12 -4.84 -2.60
CA LYS A 224 -15.09 -4.05 -3.37
C LYS A 224 -15.69 -4.90 -4.50
N PRO A 225 -16.84 -4.49 -5.08
CA PRO A 225 -17.36 -5.10 -6.30
C PRO A 225 -16.32 -5.03 -7.44
N LYS A 226 -16.30 -6.08 -8.29
CA LYS A 226 -15.43 -6.09 -9.48
C LYS A 226 -15.68 -4.86 -10.35
N PHE A 227 -14.60 -4.27 -10.84
CA PHE A 227 -14.67 -3.16 -11.80
C PHE A 227 -15.54 -3.55 -13.00
N LYS A 228 -16.47 -2.67 -13.37
CA LYS A 228 -17.36 -2.90 -14.52
C LYS A 228 -16.60 -2.80 -15.84
N THR A 229 -15.71 -1.80 -15.95
CA THR A 229 -14.94 -1.51 -17.15
C THR A 229 -13.45 -1.37 -16.87
N LYS A 230 -12.61 -1.52 -17.91
CA LYS A 230 -11.17 -1.25 -17.84
C LYS A 230 -10.88 0.21 -17.46
N GLN A 231 -11.70 1.13 -17.94
CA GLN A 231 -11.57 2.55 -17.62
C GLN A 231 -11.83 2.85 -16.14
N GLU A 232 -12.88 2.24 -15.56
CA GLU A 232 -13.13 2.35 -14.12
C GLU A 232 -11.94 1.81 -13.30
N ALA A 233 -11.41 0.64 -13.68
CA ALA A 233 -10.24 0.06 -13.03
C ALA A 233 -9.04 1.01 -13.08
N GLN A 234 -8.77 1.62 -14.23
CA GLN A 234 -7.69 2.60 -14.42
C GLN A 234 -7.86 3.83 -13.53
N GLN A 235 -9.05 4.41 -13.48
CA GLN A 235 -9.33 5.59 -12.66
C GLN A 235 -9.19 5.29 -11.17
N ARG A 236 -9.71 4.14 -10.71
CA ARG A 236 -9.64 3.76 -9.30
C ARG A 236 -8.22 3.39 -8.88
N LEU A 237 -7.44 2.71 -9.74
CA LEU A 237 -6.03 2.42 -9.49
C LEU A 237 -5.20 3.72 -9.44
N TYR A 238 -5.44 4.65 -10.36
CA TYR A 238 -4.77 5.96 -10.33
C TYR A 238 -5.01 6.67 -8.99
N ARG A 239 -6.29 6.78 -8.57
CA ARG A 239 -6.63 7.41 -7.27
C ARG A 239 -6.00 6.68 -6.09
N TYR A 240 -6.02 5.33 -6.13
CA TYR A 240 -5.44 4.54 -5.07
C TYR A 240 -3.92 4.73 -4.98
N LEU A 241 -3.19 4.64 -6.08
CA LEU A 241 -1.73 4.71 -6.08
C LEU A 241 -1.22 6.13 -5.79
N GLU A 242 -1.76 7.14 -6.48
CA GLU A 242 -1.24 8.50 -6.40
C GLU A 242 -1.73 9.27 -5.17
N PHE A 243 -3.00 9.13 -4.81
CA PHE A 243 -3.55 9.94 -3.74
C PHE A 243 -3.63 9.19 -2.42
N PHE A 244 -4.04 7.92 -2.44
CA PHE A 244 -4.20 7.17 -1.20
C PHE A 244 -2.91 6.49 -0.76
N TYR A 245 -2.37 5.54 -1.54
CA TYR A 245 -1.23 4.73 -1.13
C TYR A 245 0.02 5.57 -0.86
N ASN A 246 0.41 6.41 -1.82
CA ASN A 246 1.64 7.19 -1.71
C ASN A 246 1.54 8.38 -0.75
N ARG A 247 0.38 9.06 -0.68
CA ARG A 247 0.27 10.36 0.02
C ARG A 247 -0.48 10.30 1.34
N LYS A 248 -1.41 9.36 1.52
CA LYS A 248 -2.29 9.33 2.68
C LYS A 248 -2.13 8.08 3.54
N ARG A 249 -1.96 6.92 2.89
CA ARG A 249 -1.97 5.64 3.56
C ARG A 249 -0.87 5.52 4.62
N SER A 250 -1.28 5.36 5.86
CA SER A 250 -0.41 5.11 7.01
C SER A 250 0.28 3.73 6.88
N ASN A 251 1.62 3.70 6.91
CA ASN A 251 2.42 2.50 6.74
C ASN A 251 3.26 2.21 7.99
N SER A 252 2.97 1.09 8.66
CA SER A 252 3.62 0.71 9.92
C SER A 252 5.13 0.48 9.80
N THR A 253 5.64 0.09 8.62
CA THR A 253 7.08 -0.18 8.42
C THR A 253 7.94 1.09 8.37
N ILE A 254 7.31 2.26 8.21
CA ILE A 254 7.96 3.57 8.17
C ILE A 254 7.34 4.52 9.21
N GLY A 255 7.03 3.99 10.39
CA GLY A 255 6.56 4.80 11.53
C GLY A 255 5.15 5.37 11.35
N TYR A 256 4.26 4.66 10.65
CA TYR A 256 2.89 5.10 10.37
C TYR A 256 2.80 6.44 9.61
N LEU A 257 3.83 6.76 8.85
CA LEU A 257 3.82 7.86 7.88
C LEU A 257 3.31 7.37 6.52
N SER A 258 2.90 8.29 5.67
CA SER A 258 2.73 7.97 4.25
C SER A 258 4.10 7.93 3.56
N PRO A 259 4.27 7.15 2.48
CA PRO A 259 5.51 7.07 1.73
C PRO A 259 6.10 8.43 1.33
N VAL A 260 5.26 9.34 0.81
CA VAL A 260 5.68 10.69 0.43
C VAL A 260 6.13 11.51 1.64
N ARG A 261 5.40 11.45 2.76
CA ARG A 261 5.80 12.20 3.96
C ARG A 261 7.11 11.67 4.55
N PHE A 262 7.31 10.36 4.52
CA PHE A 262 8.56 9.75 4.97
C PHE A 262 9.75 10.18 4.11
N GLU A 263 9.57 10.26 2.77
CA GLU A 263 10.58 10.77 1.85
C GLU A 263 10.91 12.25 2.13
N GLN A 264 9.89 13.09 2.35
CA GLN A 264 10.07 14.50 2.68
C GLN A 264 10.90 14.68 3.95
N LEU A 265 10.60 13.94 5.01
CA LEU A 265 11.36 13.99 6.27
C LEU A 265 12.81 13.55 6.10
N TYR A 266 13.10 12.63 5.17
CA TYR A 266 14.49 12.29 4.86
C TYR A 266 15.22 13.51 4.29
N TYR A 267 14.65 14.18 3.30
CA TYR A 267 15.31 15.34 2.70
C TYR A 267 15.38 16.55 3.65
N GLU A 268 14.38 16.75 4.51
CA GLU A 268 14.42 17.77 5.57
C GLU A 268 15.57 17.55 6.57
N ARG A 269 16.03 16.29 6.77
CA ARG A 269 17.15 15.96 7.69
C ARG A 269 18.52 16.05 7.05
N VAL A 270 18.62 15.94 5.73
CA VAL A 270 19.90 15.91 5.02
C VAL A 270 20.18 17.21 4.26
N ALA A 271 19.23 18.16 4.25
CA ALA A 271 19.40 19.53 3.76
C ALA A 271 20.03 20.42 4.83
#